data_aec69c9b00501171c2559424367d414a
#
_entry.id   aec69c9b00501171c2559424367d414a
#
_cell.length_a   1.000
_cell.length_b   1.000
_cell.length_c   1.000
_cell.angle_alpha   90.00
_cell.angle_beta   90.00
_cell.angle_gamma   90.00
#
_symmetry.space_group_name_H-M   'P 1'
#
loop_
_entity.id
_entity.type
_entity.pdbx_description
1 polymer ?
#
loop_
_entity_poly.entity_id
_entity_poly.type
_entity_poly.pdbx_seq_one_letter_code
_entity_poly.pdbx_strand_id
1 'polypeptide(L)'
;MKKRFLTAADFHSLYECFLDAFSDYQVSLQMTEEQFERRIQRDGVELELSVGAFDGEQMIGFYMNARGPWHGKETAYDAGTGVIPSHRRQGVAKDLFEFLTPQLKEHGITQYLLEVLISNERAVSLYRKLGFEEIRSLAVLRSNEPMKPLSDVEGVSLRRLEEPDWDVFCAYWDREPTWQNSNDAVERIRNHCEIVGAFVDERCVGYGIVFKPSRILMQLAVAQEFRRRGIGRRLLAVLSGDAILRTNNVDEHL
;
A
#
# COMPACT_ATOMS: atom_id res chain seq x y z
N MET A 1 28.42 -13.48 1.71
CA MET A 1 27.12 -12.87 1.30
C MET A 1 27.28 -12.25 -0.10
N LYS A 2 26.46 -12.68 -1.06
CA LYS A 2 26.39 -12.12 -2.42
C LYS A 2 25.17 -11.19 -2.51
N LYS A 3 25.30 -10.03 -3.16
CA LYS A 3 24.21 -9.10 -3.42
C LYS A 3 23.95 -9.02 -4.92
N ARG A 4 22.70 -8.98 -5.34
CA ARG A 4 22.32 -8.78 -6.74
C ARG A 4 20.91 -8.27 -6.89
N PHE A 5 20.60 -7.69 -8.03
CA PHE A 5 19.23 -7.38 -8.42
C PHE A 5 18.46 -8.68 -8.67
N LEU A 6 17.16 -8.62 -8.45
CA LEU A 6 16.27 -9.76 -8.59
C LEU A 6 15.78 -9.90 -10.03
N THR A 7 15.32 -11.09 -10.34
CA THR A 7 14.71 -11.45 -11.63
C THR A 7 13.41 -12.21 -11.37
N ALA A 8 12.63 -12.46 -12.40
CA ALA A 8 11.42 -13.27 -12.28
C ALA A 8 11.69 -14.68 -11.70
N ALA A 9 12.89 -15.25 -11.95
CA ALA A 9 13.28 -16.54 -11.38
C ALA A 9 13.44 -16.52 -9.85
N ASP A 10 13.59 -15.35 -9.26
CA ASP A 10 13.78 -15.19 -7.80
C ASP A 10 12.47 -15.04 -7.04
N PHE A 11 11.33 -15.00 -7.72
CA PHE A 11 10.04 -14.71 -7.09
C PHE A 11 9.73 -15.65 -5.94
N HIS A 12 9.89 -16.95 -6.13
CA HIS A 12 9.63 -17.94 -5.07
C HIS A 12 10.58 -17.78 -3.88
N SER A 13 11.88 -17.61 -4.13
CA SER A 13 12.87 -17.36 -3.08
C SER A 13 12.61 -16.05 -2.31
N LEU A 14 12.12 -15.01 -3.01
CA LEU A 14 11.70 -13.76 -2.40
C LEU A 14 10.49 -13.96 -1.50
N TYR A 15 9.50 -14.73 -1.95
CA TYR A 15 8.32 -15.07 -1.16
C TYR A 15 8.68 -15.82 0.12
N GLU A 16 9.52 -16.87 0.03
CA GLU A 16 9.98 -17.62 1.21
C GLU A 16 10.77 -16.73 2.17
N CYS A 17 11.71 -15.95 1.66
CA CYS A 17 12.49 -15.00 2.46
C CYS A 17 11.59 -13.94 3.11
N PHE A 18 10.53 -13.48 2.42
CA PHE A 18 9.55 -12.56 2.99
C PHE A 18 8.83 -13.18 4.18
N LEU A 19 8.31 -14.40 4.07
CA LEU A 19 7.62 -15.08 5.16
C LEU A 19 8.53 -15.28 6.37
N ASP A 20 9.79 -15.69 6.15
CA ASP A 20 10.76 -15.90 7.23
C ASP A 20 11.17 -14.55 7.86
N ALA A 21 11.48 -13.53 7.04
CA ALA A 21 11.87 -12.21 7.54
C ALA A 21 10.77 -11.52 8.37
N PHE A 22 9.51 -11.85 8.17
CA PHE A 22 8.38 -11.29 8.91
C PHE A 22 7.70 -12.29 9.85
N SER A 23 8.32 -13.46 10.12
CA SER A 23 7.75 -14.51 10.97
C SER A 23 7.50 -14.05 12.41
N ASP A 24 8.29 -13.14 12.92
CA ASP A 24 8.20 -12.55 14.26
C ASP A 24 7.70 -11.09 14.27
N TYR A 25 7.10 -10.64 13.16
CA TYR A 25 6.65 -9.26 13.04
C TYR A 25 5.37 -9.01 13.84
N GLN A 26 5.20 -7.79 14.38
CA GLN A 26 4.07 -7.41 15.25
C GLN A 26 2.69 -7.57 14.59
N VAL A 27 2.64 -7.42 13.28
CA VAL A 27 1.44 -7.68 12.47
C VAL A 27 1.72 -8.92 11.65
N SER A 28 0.81 -9.92 11.71
CA SER A 28 0.97 -11.13 10.89
C SER A 28 0.99 -10.78 9.40
N LEU A 29 2.08 -11.12 8.75
CA LEU A 29 2.26 -11.01 7.29
C LEU A 29 2.29 -12.40 6.62
N GLN A 30 1.78 -13.42 7.31
CA GLN A 30 1.61 -14.75 6.73
C GLN A 30 0.55 -14.69 5.62
N MET A 31 0.90 -15.16 4.45
CA MET A 31 0.03 -15.14 3.27
C MET A 31 0.43 -16.24 2.29
N THR A 32 -0.47 -16.61 1.40
CA THR A 32 -0.15 -17.53 0.30
C THR A 32 0.69 -16.81 -0.76
N GLU A 33 1.38 -17.59 -1.59
CA GLU A 33 2.18 -17.06 -2.69
C GLU A 33 1.34 -16.22 -3.66
N GLU A 34 0.11 -16.64 -3.95
CA GLU A 34 -0.85 -15.87 -4.76
C GLU A 34 -1.25 -14.54 -4.09
N GLN A 35 -1.38 -14.51 -2.76
CA GLN A 35 -1.64 -13.27 -2.02
C GLN A 35 -0.43 -12.34 -2.04
N PHE A 36 0.78 -12.90 -2.00
CA PHE A 36 2.03 -12.17 -2.12
C PHE A 36 2.18 -11.57 -3.53
N GLU A 37 1.90 -12.36 -4.56
CA GLU A 37 1.90 -11.88 -5.95
C GLU A 37 0.96 -10.69 -6.14
N ARG A 38 -0.28 -10.79 -5.66
CA ARG A 38 -1.23 -9.66 -5.71
C ARG A 38 -0.77 -8.44 -4.93
N ARG A 39 -0.06 -8.64 -3.80
CA ARG A 39 0.52 -7.56 -3.03
C ARG A 39 1.59 -6.82 -3.83
N ILE A 40 2.57 -7.52 -4.38
CA ILE A 40 3.64 -6.89 -5.15
C ILE A 40 3.12 -6.26 -6.44
N GLN A 41 2.09 -6.86 -7.07
CA GLN A 41 1.40 -6.26 -8.20
C GLN A 41 0.73 -4.94 -7.81
N ARG A 42 -0.03 -4.91 -6.72
CA ARG A 42 -0.67 -3.68 -6.21
C ARG A 42 0.35 -2.59 -5.96
N ASP A 43 1.42 -2.92 -5.27
CA ASP A 43 2.45 -1.96 -4.89
C ASP A 43 3.30 -1.51 -6.09
N GLY A 44 3.22 -2.24 -7.22
CA GLY A 44 3.96 -1.97 -8.46
C GLY A 44 5.43 -2.35 -8.37
N VAL A 45 5.74 -3.43 -7.64
CA VAL A 45 7.13 -3.87 -7.44
C VAL A 45 7.76 -4.28 -8.76
N GLU A 46 8.93 -3.73 -9.05
CA GLU A 46 9.81 -4.08 -10.15
C GLU A 46 10.98 -4.91 -9.59
N LEU A 47 11.05 -6.20 -9.95
CA LEU A 47 12.13 -7.08 -9.47
C LEU A 47 13.51 -6.59 -9.92
N GLU A 48 13.58 -6.00 -11.10
CA GLU A 48 14.82 -5.44 -11.68
C GLU A 48 15.33 -4.20 -10.92
N LEU A 49 14.47 -3.54 -10.15
CA LEU A 49 14.82 -2.47 -9.20
C LEU A 49 14.89 -2.96 -7.76
N SER A 50 14.64 -4.25 -7.52
CA SER A 50 14.66 -4.89 -6.22
C SER A 50 15.94 -5.69 -6.03
N VAL A 51 16.41 -5.79 -4.81
CA VAL A 51 17.70 -6.45 -4.52
C VAL A 51 17.56 -7.53 -3.47
N GLY A 52 18.36 -8.58 -3.60
CA GLY A 52 18.49 -9.66 -2.62
C GLY A 52 19.92 -9.86 -2.15
N ALA A 53 20.06 -10.20 -0.87
CA ALA A 53 21.29 -10.73 -0.27
C ALA A 53 21.18 -12.25 -0.16
N PHE A 54 22.25 -12.95 -0.51
CA PHE A 54 22.28 -14.41 -0.56
C PHE A 54 23.45 -14.97 0.25
N ASP A 55 23.18 -16.01 1.03
CA ASP A 55 24.19 -16.89 1.60
C ASP A 55 24.10 -18.27 0.91
N GLY A 56 25.11 -18.59 0.09
CA GLY A 56 24.97 -19.66 -0.89
C GLY A 56 23.80 -19.38 -1.86
N GLU A 57 22.84 -20.27 -1.90
CA GLU A 57 21.60 -20.16 -2.72
C GLU A 57 20.43 -19.55 -1.94
N GLN A 58 20.52 -19.50 -0.61
CA GLN A 58 19.44 -18.99 0.23
C GLN A 58 19.40 -17.47 0.19
N MET A 59 18.24 -16.89 -0.10
CA MET A 59 18.01 -15.45 0.09
C MET A 59 17.83 -15.17 1.58
N ILE A 60 18.65 -14.24 2.12
CA ILE A 60 18.68 -13.91 3.54
C ILE A 60 18.18 -12.51 3.86
N GLY A 61 17.93 -11.71 2.83
CA GLY A 61 17.37 -10.37 2.97
C GLY A 61 17.10 -9.75 1.61
N PHE A 62 16.22 -8.76 1.60
CA PHE A 62 15.75 -8.11 0.37
C PHE A 62 15.32 -6.68 0.58
N TYR A 63 15.27 -5.91 -0.51
CA TYR A 63 14.48 -4.70 -0.70
C TYR A 63 13.59 -4.90 -1.92
N MET A 64 12.27 -4.77 -1.76
CA MET A 64 11.31 -4.75 -2.87
C MET A 64 10.97 -3.30 -3.20
N ASN A 65 11.22 -2.91 -4.45
CA ASN A 65 11.03 -1.53 -4.87
C ASN A 65 10.00 -1.45 -5.99
N ALA A 66 9.13 -0.46 -5.86
CA ALA A 66 8.30 0.05 -6.94
C ALA A 66 8.85 1.38 -7.44
N ARG A 67 8.42 1.82 -8.63
CA ARG A 67 8.80 3.09 -9.23
C ARG A 67 7.57 3.80 -9.79
N GLY A 68 7.59 5.12 -9.69
CA GLY A 68 6.58 5.98 -10.30
C GLY A 68 6.68 7.45 -9.85
N PRO A 69 5.88 8.32 -10.45
CA PRO A 69 5.82 9.71 -10.05
C PRO A 69 5.13 9.85 -8.68
N TRP A 70 5.72 10.65 -7.80
CA TRP A 70 5.15 11.02 -6.51
C TRP A 70 5.46 12.48 -6.20
N HIS A 71 4.41 13.29 -6.06
CA HIS A 71 4.54 14.75 -5.88
C HIS A 71 5.46 15.42 -6.94
N GLY A 72 5.32 14.99 -8.21
CA GLY A 72 6.09 15.52 -9.32
C GLY A 72 7.56 15.09 -9.39
N LYS A 73 7.97 14.10 -8.58
CA LYS A 73 9.32 13.52 -8.57
C LYS A 73 9.28 12.06 -8.99
N GLU A 74 10.29 11.63 -9.73
CA GLU A 74 10.51 10.21 -9.99
C GLU A 74 10.96 9.53 -8.70
N THR A 75 10.16 8.62 -8.20
CA THR A 75 10.24 8.07 -6.83
C THR A 75 10.37 6.56 -6.85
N ALA A 76 11.28 6.02 -6.04
CA ALA A 76 11.23 4.64 -5.62
C ALA A 76 10.40 4.51 -4.35
N TYR A 77 9.60 3.46 -4.28
CA TYR A 77 8.83 3.11 -3.07
C TYR A 77 9.29 1.76 -2.53
N ASP A 78 9.71 1.74 -1.27
CA ASP A 78 10.02 0.50 -0.54
C ASP A 78 8.71 -0.22 -0.19
N ALA A 79 8.33 -1.20 -1.00
CA ALA A 79 7.16 -2.04 -0.78
C ALA A 79 7.39 -3.10 0.31
N GLY A 80 8.63 -3.26 0.75
CA GLY A 80 9.04 -4.14 1.84
C GLY A 80 10.53 -4.41 1.88
N THR A 81 11.10 -4.22 3.05
CA THR A 81 12.49 -4.54 3.38
C THR A 81 12.52 -5.58 4.49
N GLY A 82 13.23 -6.68 4.29
CA GLY A 82 13.35 -7.74 5.26
C GLY A 82 14.74 -8.37 5.33
N VAL A 83 15.07 -8.88 6.51
CA VAL A 83 16.24 -9.76 6.76
C VAL A 83 15.77 -10.88 7.67
N ILE A 84 16.06 -12.11 7.31
CA ILE A 84 15.66 -13.29 8.11
C ILE A 84 16.29 -13.21 9.52
N PRO A 85 15.63 -13.74 10.56
CA PRO A 85 16.03 -13.56 11.96
C PRO A 85 17.49 -13.93 12.24
N SER A 86 17.98 -15.03 11.66
CA SER A 86 19.35 -15.53 11.83
C SER A 86 20.44 -14.61 11.30
N HIS A 87 20.14 -13.71 10.37
CA HIS A 87 21.10 -12.81 9.71
C HIS A 87 20.90 -11.34 10.08
N ARG A 88 20.02 -11.04 11.03
CA ARG A 88 19.82 -9.67 11.53
C ARG A 88 21.03 -9.18 12.34
N ARG A 89 21.15 -7.86 12.46
CA ARG A 89 22.23 -7.16 13.20
C ARG A 89 23.64 -7.37 12.65
N GLN A 90 23.74 -7.88 11.42
CA GLN A 90 25.00 -8.10 10.69
C GLN A 90 25.22 -7.07 9.58
N GLY A 91 24.40 -6.00 9.52
CA GLY A 91 24.54 -4.93 8.52
C GLY A 91 23.84 -5.22 7.19
N VAL A 92 23.21 -6.39 7.00
CA VAL A 92 22.64 -6.83 5.71
C VAL A 92 21.71 -5.78 5.06
N ALA A 93 20.77 -5.21 5.82
CA ALA A 93 19.84 -4.21 5.27
C ALA A 93 20.56 -2.92 4.82
N LYS A 94 21.56 -2.46 5.60
CA LYS A 94 22.38 -1.31 5.22
C LYS A 94 23.19 -1.59 3.96
N ASP A 95 23.84 -2.74 3.90
CA ASP A 95 24.66 -3.15 2.75
C ASP A 95 23.84 -3.30 1.46
N LEU A 96 22.59 -3.76 1.58
CA LEU A 96 21.64 -3.83 0.45
C LEU A 96 21.25 -2.43 0.00
N PHE A 97 20.95 -1.52 0.92
CA PHE A 97 20.57 -0.15 0.58
C PHE A 97 21.73 0.60 -0.11
N GLU A 98 22.94 0.45 0.38
CA GLU A 98 24.13 1.04 -0.24
C GLU A 98 24.41 0.45 -1.64
N PHE A 99 24.12 -0.83 -1.83
CA PHE A 99 24.24 -1.49 -3.14
C PHE A 99 23.15 -1.02 -4.12
N LEU A 100 21.94 -0.81 -3.64
CA LEU A 100 20.76 -0.41 -4.43
C LEU A 100 20.83 1.07 -4.89
N THR A 101 21.22 1.96 -3.99
CA THR A 101 21.08 3.42 -4.17
C THR A 101 21.74 3.97 -5.45
N PRO A 102 22.96 3.55 -5.87
CA PRO A 102 23.56 4.01 -7.12
C PRO A 102 22.70 3.69 -8.35
N GLN A 103 22.15 2.49 -8.40
CA GLN A 103 21.29 2.06 -9.52
C GLN A 103 19.97 2.83 -9.59
N LEU A 104 19.35 3.10 -8.44
CA LEU A 104 18.15 3.94 -8.42
C LEU A 104 18.42 5.33 -9.02
N LYS A 105 19.58 5.92 -8.71
CA LYS A 105 20.00 7.21 -9.28
C LYS A 105 20.22 7.14 -10.79
N GLU A 106 20.84 6.07 -11.29
CA GLU A 106 21.04 5.83 -12.73
C GLU A 106 19.71 5.70 -13.48
N HIS A 107 18.66 5.20 -12.81
CA HIS A 107 17.29 5.17 -13.34
C HIS A 107 16.52 6.50 -13.19
N GLY A 108 17.19 7.58 -12.80
CA GLY A 108 16.60 8.90 -12.67
C GLY A 108 15.74 9.10 -11.41
N ILE A 109 15.78 8.16 -10.48
CA ILE A 109 15.03 8.26 -9.23
C ILE A 109 15.68 9.32 -8.33
N THR A 110 14.88 10.32 -7.95
CA THR A 110 15.32 11.48 -7.16
C THR A 110 14.77 11.48 -5.75
N GLN A 111 13.81 10.59 -5.46
CA GLN A 111 13.16 10.46 -4.17
C GLN A 111 12.99 8.98 -3.82
N TYR A 112 13.13 8.65 -2.52
CA TYR A 112 12.83 7.31 -2.02
C TYR A 112 11.82 7.41 -0.88
N LEU A 113 10.70 6.72 -1.00
CA LEU A 113 9.58 6.74 -0.07
C LEU A 113 9.43 5.37 0.60
N LEU A 114 9.05 5.36 1.86
CA LEU A 114 8.67 4.15 2.59
C LEU A 114 7.64 4.45 3.67
N GLU A 115 7.02 3.40 4.16
CA GLU A 115 6.13 3.42 5.31
C GLU A 115 6.62 2.39 6.33
N VAL A 116 6.64 2.77 7.61
CA VAL A 116 7.14 1.91 8.68
C VAL A 116 6.28 2.06 9.93
N LEU A 117 6.02 0.96 10.64
CA LEU A 117 5.33 1.01 11.93
C LEU A 117 6.17 1.81 12.93
N ILE A 118 5.57 2.79 13.61
CA ILE A 118 6.20 3.62 14.62
C ILE A 118 6.80 2.74 15.74
N SER A 119 6.13 1.66 16.08
CA SER A 119 6.58 0.69 17.08
C SER A 119 7.80 -0.15 16.64
N ASN A 120 8.15 -0.15 15.33
CA ASN A 120 9.37 -0.80 14.84
C ASN A 120 10.57 0.14 14.96
N GLU A 121 10.94 0.46 16.21
CA GLU A 121 12.03 1.40 16.52
C GLU A 121 13.37 1.05 15.83
N ARG A 122 13.61 -0.24 15.58
CA ARG A 122 14.83 -0.71 14.89
C ARG A 122 14.86 -0.26 13.44
N ALA A 123 13.75 -0.45 12.72
CA ALA A 123 13.63 -0.02 11.33
C ALA A 123 13.65 1.52 11.24
N VAL A 124 12.92 2.22 12.10
CA VAL A 124 12.93 3.68 12.19
C VAL A 124 14.37 4.21 12.41
N SER A 125 15.12 3.60 13.35
CA SER A 125 16.52 3.97 13.59
C SER A 125 17.42 3.71 12.38
N LEU A 126 17.22 2.60 11.65
CA LEU A 126 17.94 2.31 10.42
C LEU A 126 17.68 3.37 9.36
N TYR A 127 16.41 3.64 9.07
CA TYR A 127 16.02 4.59 8.02
C TYR A 127 16.51 6.01 8.33
N ARG A 128 16.43 6.47 9.57
CA ARG A 128 17.03 7.75 9.98
C ARG A 128 18.54 7.82 9.73
N LYS A 129 19.27 6.72 10.01
CA LYS A 129 20.73 6.63 9.73
C LYS A 129 21.03 6.63 8.23
N LEU A 130 20.11 6.15 7.40
CA LEU A 130 20.20 6.17 5.94
C LEU A 130 19.78 7.51 5.33
N GLY A 131 19.37 8.50 6.15
CA GLY A 131 19.01 9.85 5.71
C GLY A 131 17.53 10.03 5.39
N PHE A 132 16.67 9.11 5.81
CA PHE A 132 15.22 9.29 5.68
C PHE A 132 14.69 10.25 6.74
N GLU A 133 13.71 11.06 6.33
CA GLU A 133 12.98 11.98 7.19
C GLU A 133 11.51 11.58 7.26
N GLU A 134 10.90 11.74 8.43
CA GLU A 134 9.48 11.54 8.62
C GLU A 134 8.70 12.72 8.05
N ILE A 135 7.78 12.46 7.13
CA ILE A 135 7.01 13.49 6.44
C ILE A 135 5.54 13.53 6.85
N ARG A 136 4.99 12.42 7.38
CA ARG A 136 3.62 12.33 7.93
C ARG A 136 3.42 11.08 8.76
N SER A 137 2.43 11.10 9.64
CA SER A 137 1.94 9.93 10.38
C SER A 137 0.69 9.35 9.72
N LEU A 138 0.60 8.03 9.69
CA LEU A 138 -0.48 7.28 9.07
C LEU A 138 -1.13 6.32 10.08
N ALA A 139 -2.46 6.23 10.06
CA ALA A 139 -3.23 5.33 10.87
C ALA A 139 -3.61 4.04 10.12
N VAL A 140 -3.71 2.95 10.87
CA VAL A 140 -4.34 1.71 10.44
C VAL A 140 -5.64 1.57 11.24
N LEU A 141 -6.77 1.55 10.54
CA LEU A 141 -8.09 1.48 11.16
C LEU A 141 -8.78 0.16 10.79
N ARG A 142 -9.57 -0.34 11.71
CA ARG A 142 -10.39 -1.55 11.52
C ARG A 142 -11.75 -1.34 12.18
N SER A 143 -12.83 -1.71 11.49
CA SER A 143 -14.14 -1.77 12.13
C SER A 143 -14.22 -2.97 13.08
N ASN A 144 -14.91 -2.83 14.20
CA ASN A 144 -15.10 -3.93 15.15
C ASN A 144 -16.15 -4.94 14.67
N GLU A 145 -17.07 -4.48 13.83
CA GLU A 145 -18.16 -5.26 13.25
C GLU A 145 -18.43 -4.77 11.82
N PRO A 146 -19.15 -5.55 10.98
CA PRO A 146 -19.64 -5.06 9.71
C PRO A 146 -20.44 -3.78 9.88
N MET A 147 -20.33 -2.87 8.93
CA MET A 147 -21.04 -1.59 8.99
C MET A 147 -22.53 -1.83 8.74
N LYS A 148 -23.36 -1.51 9.72
CA LYS A 148 -24.83 -1.70 9.59
C LYS A 148 -25.39 -0.81 8.48
N PRO A 149 -26.31 -1.33 7.66
CA PRO A 149 -27.04 -0.52 6.70
C PRO A 149 -27.68 0.68 7.41
N LEU A 150 -27.57 1.83 6.76
CA LEU A 150 -28.26 3.03 7.20
C LEU A 150 -29.53 3.23 6.37
N SER A 151 -30.48 3.95 6.95
CA SER A 151 -31.61 4.50 6.19
C SER A 151 -31.10 5.25 4.97
N ASP A 152 -31.88 5.22 3.92
CA ASP A 152 -31.56 5.94 2.69
C ASP A 152 -31.36 7.44 2.96
N VAL A 153 -30.41 8.00 2.27
CA VAL A 153 -30.20 9.45 2.24
C VAL A 153 -31.05 9.97 1.08
N GLU A 154 -32.00 10.84 1.38
CA GLU A 154 -32.91 11.38 0.38
C GLU A 154 -32.16 12.00 -0.80
N GLY A 155 -32.58 11.66 -2.02
CA GLY A 155 -31.95 12.14 -3.24
C GLY A 155 -30.60 11.53 -3.57
N VAL A 156 -30.10 10.54 -2.80
CA VAL A 156 -28.81 9.90 -3.07
C VAL A 156 -28.99 8.44 -3.50
N SER A 157 -28.52 8.10 -4.69
CA SER A 157 -28.42 6.73 -5.18
C SER A 157 -26.98 6.20 -5.10
N LEU A 158 -26.82 4.90 -4.84
CA LEU A 158 -25.51 4.23 -4.89
C LEU A 158 -25.46 3.30 -6.09
N ARG A 159 -24.35 3.33 -6.83
CA ARG A 159 -24.13 2.50 -8.02
C ARG A 159 -22.76 1.87 -7.97
N ARG A 160 -22.64 0.60 -8.37
CA ARG A 160 -21.36 -0.03 -8.65
C ARG A 160 -20.81 0.52 -9.95
N LEU A 161 -19.52 0.80 -9.96
CA LEU A 161 -18.82 1.33 -11.13
C LEU A 161 -17.83 0.28 -11.63
N GLU A 162 -17.74 0.14 -12.94
CA GLU A 162 -16.74 -0.72 -13.59
C GLU A 162 -15.39 -0.04 -13.65
N GLU A 163 -15.40 1.29 -13.82
CA GLU A 163 -14.23 2.14 -13.93
C GLU A 163 -14.34 3.36 -13.03
N PRO A 164 -13.22 3.78 -12.39
CA PRO A 164 -13.18 5.02 -11.64
C PRO A 164 -13.10 6.23 -12.58
N ASP A 165 -13.80 7.28 -12.23
CA ASP A 165 -13.62 8.61 -12.84
C ASP A 165 -12.60 9.41 -12.01
N TRP A 166 -11.32 9.24 -12.35
CA TRP A 166 -10.24 9.84 -11.56
C TRP A 166 -10.28 11.37 -11.53
N ASP A 167 -10.73 12.01 -12.60
CA ASP A 167 -10.85 13.48 -12.65
C ASP A 167 -11.86 13.98 -11.61
N VAL A 168 -12.97 13.26 -11.47
CA VAL A 168 -13.99 13.54 -10.46
C VAL A 168 -13.51 13.14 -9.07
N PHE A 169 -12.93 11.95 -8.92
CA PHE A 169 -12.56 11.39 -7.62
C PHE A 169 -11.45 12.19 -6.93
N CYS A 170 -10.41 12.56 -7.67
CA CYS A 170 -9.31 13.35 -7.14
C CYS A 170 -9.75 14.73 -6.61
N ALA A 171 -10.80 15.31 -7.19
CA ALA A 171 -11.34 16.59 -6.72
C ALA A 171 -11.99 16.52 -5.32
N TYR A 172 -12.26 15.31 -4.80
CA TYR A 172 -12.90 15.12 -3.49
C TYR A 172 -11.90 14.86 -2.35
N TRP A 173 -10.63 14.69 -2.66
CA TRP A 173 -9.61 14.42 -1.67
C TRP A 173 -9.29 15.64 -0.82
N ASP A 174 -9.13 15.43 0.47
CA ASP A 174 -8.48 16.41 1.35
C ASP A 174 -6.96 16.28 1.28
N ARG A 175 -6.48 15.04 1.01
CA ARG A 175 -5.08 14.70 0.79
C ARG A 175 -4.97 13.57 -0.21
N GLU A 176 -3.88 13.55 -0.94
CA GLU A 176 -3.55 12.45 -1.86
C GLU A 176 -3.42 11.13 -1.09
N PRO A 177 -4.07 10.04 -1.55
CA PRO A 177 -3.90 8.71 -0.98
C PRO A 177 -2.43 8.29 -0.96
N THR A 178 -2.07 7.43 -0.01
CA THR A 178 -0.71 6.87 0.08
C THR A 178 -0.39 5.97 -1.11
N TRP A 179 0.89 5.65 -1.31
CA TRP A 179 1.34 4.82 -2.44
C TRP A 179 0.49 3.56 -2.64
N GLN A 180 0.26 2.79 -1.56
CA GLN A 180 -0.50 1.55 -1.61
C GLN A 180 -2.00 1.74 -1.90
N ASN A 181 -2.51 2.95 -1.73
CA ASN A 181 -3.90 3.31 -1.95
C ASN A 181 -4.07 4.29 -3.13
N SER A 182 -3.01 4.58 -3.88
CA SER A 182 -3.00 5.50 -5.01
C SER A 182 -3.89 5.00 -6.16
N ASN A 183 -4.20 5.89 -7.09
CA ASN A 183 -4.92 5.53 -8.31
C ASN A 183 -4.18 4.43 -9.08
N ASP A 184 -2.87 4.55 -9.21
CA ASP A 184 -2.04 3.55 -9.88
C ASP A 184 -2.11 2.20 -9.18
N ALA A 185 -2.11 2.18 -7.84
CA ALA A 185 -2.28 0.95 -7.08
C ALA A 185 -3.65 0.30 -7.32
N VAL A 186 -4.72 1.09 -7.38
CA VAL A 186 -6.06 0.61 -7.73
C VAL A 186 -6.09 0.06 -9.15
N GLU A 187 -5.52 0.78 -10.13
CA GLU A 187 -5.49 0.35 -11.53
C GLU A 187 -4.76 -0.99 -11.71
N ARG A 188 -3.63 -1.19 -11.05
CA ARG A 188 -2.87 -2.45 -11.13
C ARG A 188 -3.66 -3.67 -10.67
N ILE A 189 -4.64 -3.48 -9.76
CA ILE A 189 -5.45 -4.56 -9.18
C ILE A 189 -6.95 -4.35 -9.38
N ARG A 190 -7.37 -3.53 -10.36
CA ARG A 190 -8.76 -3.09 -10.57
C ARG A 190 -9.75 -4.26 -10.62
N ASN A 191 -9.41 -5.37 -11.27
CA ASN A 191 -10.25 -6.56 -11.34
C ASN A 191 -10.58 -7.17 -9.96
N HIS A 192 -9.76 -6.88 -8.96
CA HIS A 192 -9.95 -7.30 -7.58
C HIS A 192 -10.59 -6.22 -6.70
N CYS A 193 -10.90 -5.05 -7.25
CA CYS A 193 -11.55 -3.97 -6.53
C CYS A 193 -13.08 -4.01 -6.69
N GLU A 194 -13.77 -3.47 -5.73
CA GLU A 194 -15.17 -3.08 -5.80
C GLU A 194 -15.22 -1.56 -5.66
N ILE A 195 -15.83 -0.90 -6.63
CA ILE A 195 -15.95 0.56 -6.70
C ILE A 195 -17.44 0.91 -6.60
N VAL A 196 -17.77 1.78 -5.66
CA VAL A 196 -19.15 2.27 -5.48
C VAL A 196 -19.15 3.78 -5.51
N GLY A 197 -19.96 4.37 -6.38
CA GLY A 197 -20.24 5.80 -6.46
C GLY A 197 -21.56 6.17 -5.80
N ALA A 198 -21.61 7.33 -5.18
CA ALA A 198 -22.84 7.98 -4.69
C ALA A 198 -23.24 9.12 -5.63
N PHE A 199 -24.49 9.16 -6.02
CA PHE A 199 -25.00 10.08 -7.04
C PHE A 199 -26.19 10.91 -6.52
N VAL A 200 -26.20 12.19 -6.87
CA VAL A 200 -27.33 13.11 -6.74
C VAL A 200 -27.57 13.70 -8.14
N ASP A 201 -28.79 13.56 -8.66
CA ASP A 201 -29.15 14.05 -10.00
C ASP A 201 -28.11 13.68 -11.09
N GLU A 202 -27.74 12.40 -11.17
CA GLU A 202 -26.71 11.85 -12.07
C GLU A 202 -25.26 12.36 -11.84
N ARG A 203 -25.04 13.33 -10.98
CA ARG A 203 -23.71 13.79 -10.58
C ARG A 203 -23.12 12.83 -9.53
N CYS A 204 -21.95 12.29 -9.76
CA CYS A 204 -21.20 11.61 -8.72
C CYS A 204 -20.82 12.62 -7.63
N VAL A 205 -21.14 12.35 -6.38
CA VAL A 205 -20.89 13.22 -5.23
C VAL A 205 -20.03 12.57 -4.14
N GLY A 206 -19.64 11.32 -4.38
CA GLY A 206 -18.76 10.58 -3.49
C GLY A 206 -18.51 9.18 -4.01
N TYR A 207 -17.47 8.53 -3.54
CA TYR A 207 -17.11 7.18 -3.94
C TYR A 207 -16.38 6.44 -2.83
N GLY A 208 -16.29 5.14 -2.98
CA GLY A 208 -15.40 4.30 -2.18
C GLY A 208 -14.88 3.13 -3.00
N ILE A 209 -13.68 2.67 -2.67
CA ILE A 209 -12.97 1.58 -3.34
C ILE A 209 -12.47 0.59 -2.29
N VAL A 210 -12.84 -0.68 -2.44
CA VAL A 210 -12.41 -1.78 -1.57
C VAL A 210 -11.67 -2.84 -2.39
N PHE A 211 -10.52 -3.26 -1.91
CA PHE A 211 -9.86 -4.47 -2.39
C PHE A 211 -10.58 -5.70 -1.83
N LYS A 212 -11.32 -6.41 -2.68
CA LYS A 212 -12.23 -7.51 -2.31
C LYS A 212 -11.58 -8.64 -1.51
N PRO A 213 -10.39 -9.17 -1.87
CA PRO A 213 -9.84 -10.36 -1.22
C PRO A 213 -9.54 -10.17 0.27
N SER A 214 -9.12 -9.00 0.69
CA SER A 214 -8.74 -8.71 2.08
C SER A 214 -9.64 -7.67 2.76
N ARG A 215 -10.67 -7.19 2.05
CA ARG A 215 -11.61 -6.15 2.53
C ARG A 215 -10.91 -4.90 3.04
N ILE A 216 -9.86 -4.49 2.32
CA ILE A 216 -9.14 -3.24 2.59
C ILE A 216 -9.85 -2.11 1.85
N LEU A 217 -10.33 -1.13 2.59
CA LEU A 217 -10.79 0.14 2.05
C LEU A 217 -9.55 0.93 1.59
N MET A 218 -9.40 1.07 0.27
CA MET A 218 -8.28 1.78 -0.33
C MET A 218 -8.55 3.29 -0.40
N GLN A 219 -9.75 3.66 -0.82
CA GLN A 219 -10.15 5.06 -0.94
C GLN A 219 -11.61 5.26 -0.52
N LEU A 220 -11.89 6.42 0.07
CA LEU A 220 -13.24 6.91 0.36
C LEU A 220 -13.22 8.42 0.36
N ALA A 221 -14.02 9.05 -0.48
CA ALA A 221 -14.18 10.49 -0.46
C ALA A 221 -15.60 10.92 -0.80
N VAL A 222 -15.99 12.09 -0.30
CA VAL A 222 -17.28 12.74 -0.58
C VAL A 222 -17.00 14.20 -0.89
N ALA A 223 -17.62 14.71 -1.95
CA ALA A 223 -17.53 16.11 -2.34
C ALA A 223 -17.88 17.02 -1.15
N GLN A 224 -17.13 18.07 -0.94
CA GLN A 224 -17.16 18.89 0.27
C GLN A 224 -18.56 19.40 0.62
N GLU A 225 -19.31 19.85 -0.39
CA GLU A 225 -20.68 20.39 -0.25
C GLU A 225 -21.74 19.31 0.08
N PHE A 226 -21.37 18.02 -0.05
CA PHE A 226 -22.25 16.88 0.27
C PHE A 226 -21.85 16.14 1.53
N ARG A 227 -20.80 16.58 2.23
CA ARG A 227 -20.35 15.97 3.50
C ARG A 227 -21.36 16.16 4.63
N ARG A 228 -21.21 15.34 5.69
CA ARG A 228 -22.05 15.37 6.91
C ARG A 228 -23.53 15.05 6.67
N ARG A 229 -23.86 14.49 5.50
CA ARG A 229 -25.20 14.02 5.14
C ARG A 229 -25.37 12.50 5.24
N GLY A 230 -24.37 11.78 5.75
CA GLY A 230 -24.39 10.31 5.89
C GLY A 230 -23.91 9.53 4.69
N ILE A 231 -23.54 10.19 3.58
CA ILE A 231 -23.13 9.53 2.31
C ILE A 231 -21.92 8.61 2.51
N GLY A 232 -20.86 9.10 3.16
CA GLY A 232 -19.65 8.29 3.40
C GLY A 232 -19.95 7.05 4.24
N ARG A 233 -20.80 7.16 5.26
CA ARG A 233 -21.21 6.02 6.08
C ARG A 233 -22.05 5.00 5.27
N ARG A 234 -22.87 5.47 4.34
CA ARG A 234 -23.66 4.63 3.47
C ARG A 234 -22.78 3.88 2.45
N LEU A 235 -21.79 4.57 1.88
CA LEU A 235 -20.75 3.95 1.05
C LEU A 235 -20.01 2.84 1.81
N LEU A 236 -19.57 3.13 3.02
CA LEU A 236 -18.91 2.15 3.89
C LEU A 236 -19.81 0.94 4.18
N ALA A 237 -21.09 1.14 4.45
CA ALA A 237 -22.02 0.04 4.71
C ALA A 237 -22.18 -0.88 3.49
N VAL A 238 -22.32 -0.33 2.29
CA VAL A 238 -22.40 -1.12 1.05
C VAL A 238 -21.09 -1.86 0.78
N LEU A 239 -19.95 -1.17 0.91
CA LEU A 239 -18.62 -1.76 0.69
C LEU A 239 -18.24 -2.79 1.77
N SER A 240 -18.75 -2.65 2.99
CA SER A 240 -18.58 -3.64 4.04
C SER A 240 -19.30 -4.95 3.72
N GLY A 241 -20.54 -4.86 3.24
CA GLY A 241 -21.42 -6.03 3.23
C GLY A 241 -21.46 -6.67 4.61
N ASP A 242 -21.23 -7.98 4.68
CA ASP A 242 -21.18 -8.73 5.94
C ASP A 242 -19.75 -8.85 6.52
N ALA A 243 -18.78 -8.12 5.99
CA ALA A 243 -17.38 -8.22 6.38
C ALA A 243 -16.90 -7.02 7.20
N ILE A 244 -15.87 -7.27 8.00
CA ILE A 244 -15.11 -6.22 8.68
C ILE A 244 -14.25 -5.50 7.66
N LEU A 245 -14.39 -4.18 7.57
CA LEU A 245 -13.50 -3.33 6.82
C LEU A 245 -12.27 -2.97 7.65
N ARG A 246 -11.16 -2.85 6.96
CA ARG A 246 -9.96 -2.21 7.48
C ARG A 246 -9.39 -1.26 6.44
N THR A 247 -8.67 -0.27 6.86
CA THR A 247 -7.91 0.61 6.00
C THR A 247 -6.50 0.74 6.54
N ASN A 248 -5.54 0.76 5.64
CA ASN A 248 -4.14 0.94 5.97
C ASN A 248 -3.71 2.32 5.49
N ASN A 249 -2.76 2.92 6.22
CA ASN A 249 -2.02 4.08 5.76
C ASN A 249 -2.94 5.27 5.44
N VAL A 250 -3.86 5.57 6.33
CA VAL A 250 -4.73 6.76 6.28
C VAL A 250 -4.04 7.88 7.04
N ASP A 251 -4.04 9.08 6.49
CA ASP A 251 -3.48 10.24 7.17
C ASP A 251 -4.20 10.49 8.51
N GLU A 252 -3.47 10.65 9.60
CA GLU A 252 -4.05 10.84 10.94
C GLU A 252 -4.82 12.15 11.12
N HIS A 253 -4.61 13.10 10.22
CA HIS A 253 -5.22 14.43 10.29
C HIS A 253 -6.42 14.62 9.35
N LEU A 254 -7.03 13.52 8.90
CA LEU A 254 -8.26 13.52 8.09
C LEU A 254 -9.53 13.55 8.94
#